data_1a4202d7b82a27e104207688c61177a4
#
_entry.id   1a4202d7b82a27e104207688c61177a4
#
_cell.length_a   1.000
_cell.length_b   1.000
_cell.length_c   1.000
_cell.angle_alpha   90.00
_cell.angle_beta   90.00
_cell.angle_gamma   90.00
#
_symmetry.space_group_name_H-M   'P 1'
#
loop_
_entity.id
_entity.type
_entity.pdbx_description
1 polymer ?
#
loop_
_entity_poly.entity_id
_entity_poly.type
_entity_poly.pdbx_seq_one_letter_code
_entity_poly.pdbx_strand_id
1 'polypeptide(L)'
;MTEKILPIPHIKDELANRAKIEEFLIYEASLLDERKFEEWRDLFVEEGWYWVPLNASHTDPGAQAALFYDDRAMMKTRIDRLRHPRIHSQTPPHRTCHQIGNVRIVDIDAVAAECTARSTLFFADYRLHVQRQFAAHVQHRLRIVPGKDLAWKIVWKRVDLLNADDVHELIAVPF
;
A
#
# COMPACT_ATOMS: atom_id res chain seq x y z
N MET A 1 29.64 -2.99 16.14
CA MET A 1 28.37 -3.42 16.75
C MET A 1 27.80 -4.47 15.80
N THR A 2 27.79 -5.73 16.23
CA THR A 2 27.40 -6.88 15.38
C THR A 2 25.88 -6.87 15.22
N GLU A 3 25.42 -6.66 14.02
CA GLU A 3 24.00 -6.78 13.64
C GLU A 3 23.52 -8.18 14.04
N LYS A 4 22.55 -8.25 14.92
CA LYS A 4 21.98 -9.50 15.41
C LYS A 4 21.02 -10.01 14.34
N ILE A 5 21.54 -10.78 13.38
CA ILE A 5 20.73 -11.50 12.40
C ILE A 5 19.90 -12.53 13.19
N LEU A 6 18.59 -12.39 13.18
CA LEU A 6 17.71 -13.37 13.79
C LEU A 6 17.87 -14.71 13.10
N PRO A 7 17.88 -15.84 13.85
CA PRO A 7 17.94 -17.16 13.24
C PRO A 7 16.70 -17.42 12.37
N ILE A 8 16.89 -18.06 11.23
CA ILE A 8 15.87 -18.36 10.19
C ILE A 8 14.53 -18.90 10.73
N PRO A 9 14.49 -19.76 11.76
CA PRO A 9 13.22 -20.22 12.34
C PRO A 9 12.33 -19.10 12.87
N HIS A 10 12.90 -18.10 13.54
CA HIS A 10 12.14 -16.95 14.06
C HIS A 10 11.61 -16.05 12.96
N ILE A 11 12.34 -15.90 11.85
CA ILE A 11 11.87 -15.11 10.70
C ILE A 11 10.62 -15.77 10.10
N LYS A 12 10.61 -17.10 9.94
CA LYS A 12 9.45 -17.81 9.39
C LYS A 12 8.22 -17.67 10.27
N ASP A 13 8.37 -17.76 11.59
CA ASP A 13 7.27 -17.60 12.53
C ASP A 13 6.71 -16.16 12.49
N GLU A 14 7.59 -15.16 12.39
CA GLU A 14 7.18 -13.77 12.23
C GLU A 14 6.44 -13.53 10.91
N LEU A 15 6.97 -14.06 9.79
CA LEU A 15 6.33 -13.98 8.48
C LEU A 15 4.98 -14.72 8.42
N ALA A 16 4.79 -15.74 9.24
CA ALA A 16 3.54 -16.49 9.36
C ALA A 16 2.55 -15.85 10.36
N ASN A 17 2.92 -14.78 11.04
CA ASN A 17 2.09 -14.13 12.04
C ASN A 17 1.05 -13.19 11.39
N ARG A 18 -0.11 -13.76 11.03
CA ARG A 18 -1.21 -13.02 10.40
C ARG A 18 -1.64 -11.79 11.20
N ALA A 19 -1.67 -11.86 12.53
CA ALA A 19 -2.12 -10.75 13.37
C ALA A 19 -1.19 -9.55 13.26
N LYS A 20 0.13 -9.76 13.25
CA LYS A 20 1.12 -8.67 13.05
C LYS A 20 1.02 -8.05 11.65
N ILE A 21 0.79 -8.89 10.63
CA ILE A 21 0.59 -8.40 9.26
C ILE A 21 -0.68 -7.57 9.19
N GLU A 22 -1.78 -8.06 9.76
CA GLU A 22 -3.06 -7.33 9.78
C GLU A 22 -2.91 -5.97 10.51
N GLU A 23 -2.23 -5.95 11.65
CA GLU A 23 -1.91 -4.71 12.37
C GLU A 23 -1.09 -3.73 11.52
N PHE A 24 -0.08 -4.23 10.79
CA PHE A 24 0.70 -3.42 9.87
C PHE A 24 -0.13 -2.82 8.72
N LEU A 25 -1.03 -3.63 8.11
CA LEU A 25 -1.91 -3.14 7.04
C LEU A 25 -2.93 -2.12 7.56
N ILE A 26 -3.44 -2.28 8.77
CA ILE A 26 -4.31 -1.29 9.44
C ILE A 26 -3.53 0.00 9.70
N TYR A 27 -2.28 -0.10 10.16
CA TYR A 27 -1.42 1.07 10.35
C TYR A 27 -1.15 1.79 9.03
N GLU A 28 -0.83 1.06 7.95
CA GLU A 28 -0.69 1.63 6.60
C GLU A 28 -1.94 2.44 6.20
N ALA A 29 -3.12 1.84 6.37
CA ALA A 29 -4.39 2.48 6.06
C ALA A 29 -4.62 3.76 6.89
N SER A 30 -4.27 3.73 8.18
CA SER A 30 -4.40 4.89 9.06
C SER A 30 -3.54 6.08 8.61
N LEU A 31 -2.34 5.83 8.09
CA LEU A 31 -1.47 6.88 7.55
C LEU A 31 -2.11 7.58 6.34
N LEU A 32 -2.81 6.83 5.49
CA LEU A 32 -3.54 7.40 4.35
C LEU A 32 -4.73 8.26 4.82
N ASP A 33 -5.51 7.78 5.78
CA ASP A 33 -6.66 8.49 6.34
C ASP A 33 -6.24 9.77 7.10
N GLU A 34 -5.13 9.72 7.80
CA GLU A 34 -4.54 10.86 8.49
C GLU A 34 -3.75 11.79 7.56
N ARG A 35 -3.68 11.46 6.24
CA ARG A 35 -2.93 12.20 5.22
C ARG A 35 -1.43 12.31 5.54
N LYS A 36 -0.87 11.33 6.23
CA LYS A 36 0.56 11.17 6.53
C LYS A 36 1.28 10.47 5.38
N PHE A 37 1.15 11.05 4.18
CA PHE A 37 1.59 10.42 2.93
C PHE A 37 3.11 10.18 2.86
N GLU A 38 3.90 11.05 3.50
CA GLU A 38 5.35 10.90 3.58
C GLU A 38 5.71 9.66 4.42
N GLU A 39 5.04 9.47 5.57
CA GLU A 39 5.23 8.31 6.43
C GLU A 39 4.74 7.03 5.73
N TRP A 40 3.62 7.11 4.99
CA TRP A 40 3.13 6.01 4.15
C TRP A 40 4.15 5.60 3.08
N ARG A 41 4.73 6.55 2.32
CA ARG A 41 5.79 6.27 1.34
C ARG A 41 6.99 5.60 2.01
N ASP A 42 7.34 6.02 3.23
CA ASP A 42 8.48 5.50 3.96
C ASP A 42 8.25 4.09 4.51
N LEU A 43 7.04 3.54 4.41
CA LEU A 43 6.79 2.10 4.62
C LEU A 43 7.37 1.25 3.48
N PHE A 44 7.58 1.79 2.29
CA PHE A 44 8.16 1.05 1.18
C PHE A 44 9.68 0.93 1.31
N VAL A 45 10.24 -0.21 0.87
CA VAL A 45 11.69 -0.34 0.66
C VAL A 45 12.14 0.62 -0.44
N GLU A 46 13.45 0.85 -0.57
CA GLU A 46 13.97 1.83 -1.56
C GLU A 46 13.57 1.48 -3.00
N GLU A 47 13.63 0.20 -3.35
CA GLU A 47 13.19 -0.35 -4.64
C GLU A 47 11.68 -0.61 -4.74
N GLY A 48 10.91 -0.25 -3.72
CA GLY A 48 9.49 -0.56 -3.61
C GLY A 48 8.61 0.20 -4.60
N TRP A 49 7.47 -0.40 -4.95
CA TRP A 49 6.52 0.18 -5.89
C TRP A 49 5.07 -0.07 -5.49
N TYR A 50 4.19 0.82 -5.97
CA TYR A 50 2.75 0.80 -5.81
C TYR A 50 2.07 0.73 -7.18
N TRP A 51 1.16 -0.23 -7.36
CA TRP A 51 0.52 -0.48 -8.63
C TRP A 51 -0.98 -0.68 -8.50
N VAL A 52 -1.74 0.05 -9.34
CA VAL A 52 -3.18 -0.10 -9.50
C VAL A 52 -3.45 -0.28 -11.00
N PRO A 53 -3.52 -1.53 -11.49
CA PRO A 53 -3.76 -1.81 -12.91
C PRO A 53 -5.16 -1.38 -13.33
N LEU A 54 -5.36 -1.06 -14.62
CA LEU A 54 -6.67 -0.84 -15.21
C LEU A 54 -7.49 -2.12 -15.40
N ASN A 55 -6.87 -3.29 -15.26
CA ASN A 55 -7.54 -4.57 -15.37
C ASN A 55 -6.85 -5.61 -14.49
N ALA A 56 -7.63 -6.42 -13.78
CA ALA A 56 -7.10 -7.45 -12.89
C ALA A 56 -6.28 -8.53 -13.62
N SER A 57 -6.48 -8.71 -14.93
CA SER A 57 -5.69 -9.63 -15.77
C SER A 57 -4.28 -9.10 -16.10
N HIS A 58 -4.00 -7.82 -15.84
CA HIS A 58 -2.68 -7.25 -16.06
C HIS A 58 -1.66 -7.87 -15.10
N THR A 59 -0.52 -8.31 -15.65
CA THR A 59 0.56 -8.99 -14.89
C THR A 59 1.91 -8.29 -14.97
N ASP A 60 2.06 -7.35 -15.93
CA ASP A 60 3.30 -6.61 -16.15
C ASP A 60 3.07 -5.11 -15.94
N PRO A 61 3.49 -4.57 -14.78
CA PRO A 61 3.30 -3.16 -14.48
C PRO A 61 4.07 -2.22 -15.42
N GLY A 62 5.17 -2.69 -16.04
CA GLY A 62 5.98 -1.89 -16.96
C GLY A 62 5.42 -1.80 -18.38
N ALA A 63 4.56 -2.74 -18.79
CA ALA A 63 4.06 -2.85 -20.16
C ALA A 63 2.56 -2.57 -20.30
N GLN A 64 1.82 -2.48 -19.20
CA GLN A 64 0.36 -2.40 -19.21
C GLN A 64 -0.14 -1.13 -18.52
N ALA A 65 -1.24 -0.58 -19.04
CA ALA A 65 -1.83 0.65 -18.51
C ALA A 65 -2.30 0.48 -17.05
N ALA A 66 -2.10 1.52 -16.25
CA ALA A 66 -2.43 1.54 -14.84
C ALA A 66 -2.98 2.91 -14.42
N LEU A 67 -3.80 2.94 -13.37
CA LEU A 67 -4.19 4.16 -12.66
C LEU A 67 -2.98 4.74 -11.90
N PHE A 68 -2.23 3.84 -11.26
CA PHE A 68 -0.98 4.14 -10.58
C PHE A 68 0.05 3.07 -10.91
N TYR A 69 1.26 3.49 -11.23
CA TYR A 69 2.47 2.68 -11.21
C TYR A 69 3.60 3.58 -10.74
N ASP A 70 3.81 3.58 -9.46
CA ASP A 70 4.68 4.54 -8.79
C ASP A 70 5.79 3.83 -8.03
N ASP A 71 7.03 4.14 -8.34
CA ASP A 71 8.17 3.94 -7.46
C ASP A 71 8.21 5.01 -6.36
N ARG A 72 9.15 4.94 -5.45
CA ARG A 72 9.25 5.92 -4.35
C ARG A 72 9.46 7.35 -4.84
N ALA A 73 10.14 7.56 -5.96
CA ALA A 73 10.36 8.89 -6.55
C ALA A 73 9.04 9.46 -7.11
N MET A 74 8.26 8.62 -7.79
CA MET A 74 6.94 9.01 -8.29
C MET A 74 5.94 9.24 -7.16
N MET A 75 5.94 8.37 -6.12
CA MET A 75 5.14 8.60 -4.90
C MET A 75 5.46 9.96 -4.29
N LYS A 76 6.75 10.32 -4.15
CA LYS A 76 7.16 11.64 -3.67
C LYS A 76 6.59 12.76 -4.52
N THR A 77 6.71 12.63 -5.83
CA THR A 77 6.20 13.64 -6.78
C THR A 77 4.69 13.83 -6.62
N ARG A 78 3.92 12.74 -6.45
CA ARG A 78 2.47 12.82 -6.20
C ARG A 78 2.16 13.47 -4.86
N ILE A 79 2.89 13.12 -3.80
CA ILE A 79 2.73 13.71 -2.45
C ILE A 79 3.01 15.22 -2.50
N ASP A 80 4.11 15.62 -3.15
CA ASP A 80 4.44 17.04 -3.31
C ASP A 80 3.31 17.80 -4.04
N ARG A 81 2.69 17.17 -5.05
CA ARG A 81 1.51 17.74 -5.75
C ARG A 81 0.30 17.84 -4.82
N LEU A 82 0.02 16.82 -3.99
CA LEU A 82 -1.08 16.84 -3.02
C LEU A 82 -0.91 17.93 -1.95
N ARG A 83 0.33 18.32 -1.65
CA ARG A 83 0.69 19.36 -0.68
C ARG A 83 0.74 20.76 -1.29
N HIS A 84 0.73 20.88 -2.63
CA HIS A 84 0.92 22.15 -3.29
C HIS A 84 -0.21 23.12 -3.00
N PRO A 85 0.06 24.38 -2.51
CA PRO A 85 -0.98 25.30 -2.03
C PRO A 85 -1.94 25.77 -3.14
N ARG A 86 -1.55 25.68 -4.41
CA ARG A 86 -2.39 26.10 -5.56
C ARG A 86 -3.13 24.94 -6.23
N ILE A 87 -3.16 23.75 -5.61
CA ILE A 87 -3.84 22.61 -6.21
C ILE A 87 -5.35 22.66 -5.92
N HIS A 88 -6.13 23.08 -6.91
CA HIS A 88 -7.59 23.18 -6.79
C HIS A 88 -8.26 21.81 -6.53
N SER A 89 -7.67 20.72 -7.01
CA SER A 89 -8.20 19.36 -6.77
C SER A 89 -8.11 18.90 -5.31
N GLN A 90 -7.41 19.64 -4.44
CA GLN A 90 -7.27 19.36 -3.00
C GLN A 90 -7.85 20.47 -2.10
N THR A 91 -8.63 21.38 -2.67
CA THR A 91 -9.30 22.45 -1.91
C THR A 91 -10.82 22.33 -2.08
N PRO A 92 -11.57 21.89 -1.06
CA PRO A 92 -11.10 21.29 0.19
C PRO A 92 -10.40 19.95 -0.03
N PRO A 93 -9.58 19.49 0.96
CA PRO A 93 -8.87 18.22 0.84
C PRO A 93 -9.84 17.03 0.87
N HIS A 94 -9.45 15.92 0.23
CA HIS A 94 -10.15 14.65 0.37
C HIS A 94 -10.09 14.15 1.81
N ARG A 95 -11.18 13.57 2.28
CA ARG A 95 -11.27 12.81 3.53
C ARG A 95 -11.54 11.37 3.17
N THR A 96 -10.71 10.46 3.66
CA THR A 96 -10.80 9.03 3.35
C THR A 96 -11.05 8.22 4.61
N CYS A 97 -11.60 7.04 4.43
CA CYS A 97 -11.73 6.03 5.47
C CYS A 97 -11.51 4.66 4.83
N HIS A 98 -10.45 3.98 5.27
CA HIS A 98 -10.07 2.67 4.75
C HIS A 98 -10.49 1.58 5.74
N GLN A 99 -11.00 0.46 5.22
CA GLN A 99 -11.30 -0.75 5.97
C GLN A 99 -10.57 -1.93 5.34
N ILE A 100 -9.66 -2.52 6.08
CA ILE A 100 -8.92 -3.73 5.69
C ILE A 100 -9.65 -4.95 6.25
N GLY A 101 -9.76 -6.00 5.44
CA GLY A 101 -10.36 -7.27 5.86
C GLY A 101 -9.81 -8.48 5.14
N ASN A 102 -10.23 -9.66 5.57
CA ASN A 102 -9.90 -10.94 4.95
C ASN A 102 -8.39 -11.18 4.75
N VAL A 103 -7.57 -10.71 5.68
CA VAL A 103 -6.10 -10.83 5.61
C VAL A 103 -5.70 -12.31 5.66
N ARG A 104 -4.92 -12.73 4.68
CA ARG A 104 -4.35 -14.08 4.59
C ARG A 104 -2.95 -14.04 3.99
N ILE A 105 -2.07 -14.90 4.50
CA ILE A 105 -0.73 -15.10 3.95
C ILE A 105 -0.84 -16.18 2.87
N VAL A 106 -0.30 -15.91 1.68
CA VAL A 106 -0.40 -16.81 0.52
C VAL A 106 0.95 -17.35 0.08
N ASP A 107 2.04 -16.71 0.50
CA ASP A 107 3.41 -17.15 0.19
C ASP A 107 4.36 -16.69 1.28
N ILE A 108 5.40 -17.48 1.57
CA ILE A 108 6.48 -17.15 2.51
C ILE A 108 7.81 -17.56 1.91
N ASP A 109 8.71 -16.58 1.78
CA ASP A 109 10.12 -16.77 1.46
C ASP A 109 10.98 -16.42 2.67
N ALA A 110 11.33 -17.42 3.45
CA ALA A 110 12.12 -17.23 4.67
C ALA A 110 13.58 -16.82 4.38
N VAL A 111 14.09 -17.10 3.17
CA VAL A 111 15.46 -16.73 2.77
C VAL A 111 15.55 -15.23 2.48
N ALA A 112 14.56 -14.72 1.76
CA ALA A 112 14.46 -13.29 1.48
C ALA A 112 13.88 -12.49 2.68
N ALA A 113 13.44 -13.17 3.74
CA ALA A 113 12.67 -12.60 4.85
C ALA A 113 11.39 -11.89 4.38
N GLU A 114 10.69 -12.48 3.40
CA GLU A 114 9.50 -11.91 2.76
C GLU A 114 8.28 -12.82 2.86
N CYS A 115 7.11 -12.21 2.82
CA CYS A 115 5.85 -12.91 2.60
C CYS A 115 4.94 -12.12 1.66
N THR A 116 3.99 -12.84 1.04
CA THR A 116 2.89 -12.20 0.30
C THR A 116 1.60 -12.34 1.11
N ALA A 117 1.01 -11.22 1.44
CA ALA A 117 -0.31 -11.15 2.05
C ALA A 117 -1.36 -10.70 1.02
N ARG A 118 -2.56 -11.28 1.12
CA ARG A 118 -3.74 -10.81 0.39
C ARG A 118 -4.79 -10.31 1.38
N SER A 119 -5.49 -9.26 0.98
CA SER A 119 -6.58 -8.68 1.77
C SER A 119 -7.68 -8.15 0.86
N THR A 120 -8.80 -7.78 1.45
CA THR A 120 -9.81 -6.94 0.80
C THR A 120 -9.73 -5.54 1.37
N LEU A 121 -10.00 -4.57 0.53
CA LEU A 121 -10.05 -3.16 0.87
C LEU A 121 -11.40 -2.59 0.51
N PHE A 122 -12.04 -1.92 1.47
CA PHE A 122 -13.12 -0.98 1.23
C PHE A 122 -12.66 0.39 1.67
N PHE A 123 -12.82 1.41 0.83
CA PHE A 123 -12.57 2.76 1.27
C PHE A 123 -13.61 3.73 0.75
N ALA A 124 -13.92 4.71 1.57
CA ALA A 124 -14.74 5.85 1.23
C ALA A 124 -13.83 7.08 1.00
N ASP A 125 -14.13 7.84 -0.03
CA ASP A 125 -13.53 9.12 -0.35
C ASP A 125 -14.64 10.18 -0.39
N TYR A 126 -14.48 11.23 0.41
CA TYR A 126 -15.45 12.31 0.47
C TYR A 126 -14.80 13.66 0.14
N ARG A 127 -15.39 14.35 -0.82
CA ARG A 127 -15.02 15.71 -1.20
C ARG A 127 -16.20 16.44 -1.86
N LEU A 128 -16.33 17.75 -1.62
CA LEU A 128 -17.33 18.62 -2.26
C LEU A 128 -18.76 18.06 -2.21
N HIS A 129 -19.18 17.55 -1.03
CA HIS A 129 -20.49 16.94 -0.79
C HIS A 129 -20.76 15.63 -1.52
N VAL A 130 -19.75 15.07 -2.20
CA VAL A 130 -19.84 13.76 -2.86
C VAL A 130 -19.02 12.75 -2.07
N GLN A 131 -19.64 11.62 -1.73
CA GLN A 131 -18.96 10.45 -1.18
C GLN A 131 -18.93 9.36 -2.23
N ARG A 132 -17.72 8.86 -2.51
CA ARG A 132 -17.48 7.71 -3.38
C ARG A 132 -17.06 6.53 -2.53
N GLN A 133 -17.35 5.32 -2.99
CA GLN A 133 -16.94 4.09 -2.34
C GLN A 133 -16.25 3.21 -3.35
N PHE A 134 -15.18 2.56 -2.91
CA PHE A 134 -14.38 1.67 -3.72
C PHE A 134 -14.16 0.36 -2.98
N ALA A 135 -14.10 -0.73 -3.73
CA ALA A 135 -13.74 -2.04 -3.21
C ALA A 135 -12.62 -2.63 -4.06
N ALA A 136 -11.69 -3.32 -3.42
CA ALA A 136 -10.54 -3.89 -4.10
C ALA A 136 -10.07 -5.19 -3.46
N HIS A 137 -9.38 -6.01 -4.27
CA HIS A 137 -8.47 -7.02 -3.78
C HIS A 137 -7.05 -6.46 -3.74
N VAL A 138 -6.37 -6.63 -2.61
CA VAL A 138 -5.03 -6.08 -2.42
C VAL A 138 -4.03 -7.20 -2.19
N GLN A 139 -2.86 -7.05 -2.76
CA GLN A 139 -1.71 -7.89 -2.50
C GLN A 139 -0.54 -7.02 -2.04
N HIS A 140 0.12 -7.48 -0.97
CA HIS A 140 1.34 -6.88 -0.47
C HIS A 140 2.45 -7.93 -0.47
N ARG A 141 3.60 -7.59 -1.03
CA ARG A 141 4.85 -8.27 -0.73
C ARG A 141 5.52 -7.51 0.40
N LEU A 142 5.65 -8.15 1.53
CA LEU A 142 6.18 -7.56 2.75
C LEU A 142 7.54 -8.17 3.06
N ARG A 143 8.47 -7.35 3.56
CA ARG A 143 9.80 -7.76 4.01
C ARG A 143 10.01 -7.37 5.47
N ILE A 144 10.57 -8.27 6.27
CA ILE A 144 11.10 -7.92 7.59
C ILE A 144 12.51 -7.38 7.42
N VAL A 145 12.73 -6.16 7.86
CA VAL A 145 14.05 -5.54 7.84
C VAL A 145 14.64 -5.52 9.26
N PRO A 146 15.94 -5.84 9.42
CA PRO A 146 16.61 -5.77 10.71
C PRO A 146 16.59 -4.34 11.26
N GLY A 147 16.36 -4.19 12.57
CA GLY A 147 16.37 -2.92 13.27
C GLY A 147 16.40 -3.13 14.79
N LYS A 148 16.20 -2.06 15.60
CA LYS A 148 16.04 -2.19 17.04
C LYS A 148 14.85 -3.09 17.40
N ASP A 149 13.79 -2.98 16.58
CA ASP A 149 12.64 -3.87 16.54
C ASP A 149 12.48 -4.35 15.10
N LEU A 150 11.86 -5.52 14.91
CA LEU A 150 11.55 -6.03 13.58
C LEU A 150 10.58 -5.07 12.89
N ALA A 151 11.03 -4.44 11.81
CA ALA A 151 10.21 -3.52 11.05
C ALA A 151 9.69 -4.19 9.78
N TRP A 152 8.39 -4.11 9.56
CA TRP A 152 7.77 -4.49 8.31
C TRP A 152 7.94 -3.38 7.28
N LYS A 153 8.29 -3.76 6.04
CA LYS A 153 8.38 -2.86 4.89
C LYS A 153 7.63 -3.46 3.71
N ILE A 154 7.13 -2.60 2.84
CA ILE A 154 6.42 -2.98 1.62
C ILE A 154 7.46 -3.07 0.49
N VAL A 155 7.62 -4.25 -0.11
CA VAL A 155 8.41 -4.43 -1.33
C VAL A 155 7.59 -4.00 -2.53
N TRP A 156 6.31 -4.43 -2.58
CA TRP A 156 5.34 -3.89 -3.52
C TRP A 156 3.92 -4.03 -2.96
N LYS A 157 3.06 -3.13 -3.42
CA LYS A 157 1.62 -3.15 -3.19
C LYS A 157 0.91 -3.12 -4.53
N ARG A 158 0.00 -4.07 -4.74
CA ARG A 158 -0.91 -4.12 -5.87
C ARG A 158 -2.35 -4.00 -5.38
N VAL A 159 -3.12 -3.12 -6.03
CA VAL A 159 -4.54 -2.91 -5.71
C VAL A 159 -5.37 -3.16 -6.97
N ASP A 160 -6.14 -4.24 -6.97
CA ASP A 160 -7.07 -4.60 -8.04
C ASP A 160 -8.46 -4.07 -7.67
N LEU A 161 -8.81 -2.88 -8.17
CA LEU A 161 -10.16 -2.32 -8.02
C LEU A 161 -11.19 -3.21 -8.72
N LEU A 162 -12.37 -3.40 -8.12
CA LEU A 162 -13.44 -4.20 -8.75
C LEU A 162 -13.94 -3.58 -10.06
N ASN A 163 -13.87 -2.27 -10.16
CA ASN A 163 -14.29 -1.49 -11.32
C ASN A 163 -13.12 -0.74 -11.97
N ALA A 164 -11.92 -1.36 -12.01
CA ALA A 164 -10.72 -0.73 -12.54
C ALA A 164 -10.82 -0.30 -14.02
N ASP A 165 -11.66 -0.98 -14.78
CA ASP A 165 -11.92 -0.77 -16.20
C ASP A 165 -13.08 0.20 -16.49
N ASP A 166 -13.68 0.78 -15.46
CA ASP A 166 -14.73 1.77 -15.59
C ASP A 166 -14.14 3.19 -15.75
N VAL A 167 -14.98 4.14 -16.11
CA VAL A 167 -14.63 5.55 -16.15
C VAL A 167 -14.57 6.10 -14.72
N HIS A 168 -13.37 6.40 -14.26
CA HIS A 168 -13.17 7.02 -12.95
C HIS A 168 -13.06 8.53 -13.06
N GLU A 169 -13.82 9.26 -12.24
CA GLU A 169 -13.44 10.62 -11.91
C GLU A 169 -12.06 10.60 -11.24
N LEU A 170 -11.35 11.74 -11.28
CA LEU A 170 -10.00 11.86 -10.74
C LEU A 170 -9.86 11.21 -9.35
N ILE A 171 -9.11 10.12 -9.27
CA ILE A 171 -8.64 9.52 -8.04
C ILE A 171 -7.31 10.20 -7.71
N ALA A 172 -7.33 11.12 -6.76
CA ALA A 172 -6.18 11.98 -6.49
C ALA A 172 -5.30 11.48 -5.35
N VAL A 173 -5.84 10.63 -4.47
CA VAL A 173 -5.15 10.09 -3.29
C VAL A 173 -4.84 8.61 -3.48
N PRO A 174 -3.73 8.09 -2.94
CA PRO A 174 -3.47 6.66 -2.93
C PRO A 174 -4.43 5.94 -1.99
N PHE A 175 -4.59 4.62 -2.16
CA PHE A 175 -5.47 3.74 -1.38
C PHE A 175 -4.88 2.34 -1.20
#